data_bb4ebf78021ce2e98299ff88480afbb8
#
_entry.id   bb4ebf78021ce2e98299ff88480afbb8
#
_cell.length_a   1.000
_cell.length_b   1.000
_cell.length_c   1.000
_cell.angle_alpha   90.00
_cell.angle_beta   90.00
_cell.angle_gamma   90.00
#
_symmetry.space_group_name_H-M   'P 1'
#
loop_
_entity.id
_entity.type
_entity.pdbx_description
1 polymer ?
#
loop_
_entity_poly.entity_id
_entity_poly.type
_entity_poly.pdbx_seq_one_letter_code
_entity_poly.pdbx_strand_id
1 'polypeptide(L)'
;MNTWSNNGRILVAHHDGVYLMKFVGDVRVTLCAAVDTFLDAMMSDRDFKSVVVDLSRTTGIDSTSLGILAKLSIRAQERFGFVPTLVSTNPDITRVLKTMGFEDVFHIVEAPLEHKEQFGELKAFDCSEEDMRQRVLDAHRILMSLNESNRERFHDLVETLEAAAR
;
A
#
# COMPACT_ATOMS: atom_id res chain seq x y z
N MET A 1 -11.01 27.31 6.17
CA MET A 1 -9.95 26.30 6.27
C MET A 1 -10.16 25.20 5.26
N ASN A 2 -9.17 24.93 4.47
CA ASN A 2 -9.28 23.97 3.39
C ASN A 2 -9.07 22.56 3.93
N THR A 3 -10.13 21.78 4.01
CA THR A 3 -10.05 20.36 4.38
C THR A 3 -9.36 19.53 3.30
N TRP A 4 -9.11 20.12 2.14
CA TRP A 4 -8.47 19.46 0.99
C TRP A 4 -6.99 19.16 1.21
N SER A 5 -6.33 19.90 2.11
CA SER A 5 -4.88 19.76 2.36
C SER A 5 -4.49 18.45 2.98
N ASN A 6 -5.45 17.67 3.52
CA ASN A 6 -5.19 16.38 4.17
C ASN A 6 -5.55 15.18 3.29
N ASN A 7 -6.07 15.42 2.08
CA ASN A 7 -6.36 14.31 1.17
C ASN A 7 -5.07 13.64 0.73
N GLY A 8 -5.10 12.31 0.72
CA GLY A 8 -3.95 11.52 0.32
C GLY A 8 -3.57 11.72 -1.14
N ARG A 9 -2.28 11.65 -1.40
CA ARG A 9 -1.71 11.71 -2.74
C ARG A 9 -0.65 10.63 -2.88
N ILE A 10 -0.55 10.07 -4.07
CA ILE A 10 0.48 9.08 -4.39
C ILE A 10 1.39 9.68 -5.45
N LEU A 11 2.67 9.79 -5.13
CA LEU A 11 3.69 10.27 -6.04
C LEU A 11 4.58 9.10 -6.43
N VAL A 12 4.90 9.00 -7.72
CA VAL A 12 5.74 7.91 -8.22
C VAL A 12 6.91 8.44 -9.03
N ALA A 13 8.03 7.78 -8.92
CA ALA A 13 9.21 8.01 -9.75
C ALA A 13 9.74 6.65 -10.21
N HIS A 14 10.28 6.63 -11.41
CA HIS A 14 10.80 5.40 -12.01
C HIS A 14 12.02 5.73 -12.85
N HIS A 15 13.10 5.00 -12.62
CA HIS A 15 14.33 5.15 -13.39
C HIS A 15 15.05 3.80 -13.46
N ASP A 16 15.25 3.30 -14.67
CA ASP A 16 16.01 2.07 -14.95
C ASP A 16 15.56 0.87 -14.11
N GLY A 17 14.24 0.70 -13.96
CA GLY A 17 13.67 -0.43 -13.22
C GLY A 17 13.57 -0.21 -11.71
N VAL A 18 14.07 0.90 -11.20
CA VAL A 18 13.95 1.26 -9.77
C VAL A 18 12.74 2.17 -9.59
N TYR A 19 11.80 1.74 -8.76
CA TYR A 19 10.55 2.45 -8.51
C TYR A 19 10.55 3.05 -7.12
N LEU A 20 10.02 4.25 -7.01
CA LEU A 20 9.80 4.92 -5.74
C LEU A 20 8.35 5.34 -5.68
N MET A 21 7.63 4.88 -4.67
CA MET A 21 6.23 5.24 -4.43
C MET A 21 6.15 6.00 -3.11
N LYS A 22 5.70 7.24 -3.18
CA LYS A 22 5.58 8.12 -2.02
C LYS A 22 4.13 8.41 -1.73
N PHE A 23 3.70 8.09 -0.52
CA PHE A 23 2.33 8.28 -0.07
C PHE A 23 2.29 9.49 0.85
N VAL A 24 1.50 10.49 0.48
CA VAL A 24 1.46 11.78 1.19
C VAL A 24 0.07 12.00 1.77
N GLY A 25 0.00 12.39 3.03
CA GLY A 25 -1.24 12.75 3.71
C GLY A 25 -2.01 11.54 4.23
N ASP A 26 -3.34 11.66 4.24
CA ASP A 26 -4.24 10.61 4.73
C ASP A 26 -4.62 9.67 3.57
N VAL A 27 -4.04 8.48 3.56
CA VAL A 27 -4.17 7.53 2.45
C VAL A 27 -5.36 6.62 2.70
N ARG A 28 -6.35 6.71 1.83
CA ARG A 28 -7.64 6.03 1.97
C ARG A 28 -7.97 5.17 0.76
N VAL A 29 -9.00 4.37 0.93
CA VAL A 29 -9.49 3.41 -0.08
C VAL A 29 -9.77 4.06 -1.45
N THR A 30 -10.07 5.35 -1.49
CA THR A 30 -10.32 6.08 -2.75
C THR A 30 -9.11 6.10 -3.70
N LEU A 31 -7.90 5.89 -3.17
CA LEU A 31 -6.68 5.83 -3.97
C LEU A 31 -6.30 4.40 -4.38
N CYS A 32 -6.97 3.40 -3.82
CA CYS A 32 -6.54 2.01 -3.96
C CYS A 32 -6.62 1.48 -5.39
N ALA A 33 -7.62 1.93 -6.18
CA ALA A 33 -7.73 1.50 -7.57
C ALA A 33 -6.52 1.97 -8.39
N ALA A 34 -6.10 3.22 -8.20
CA ALA A 34 -4.94 3.78 -8.89
C ALA A 34 -3.65 3.08 -8.48
N VAL A 35 -3.48 2.83 -7.18
CA VAL A 35 -2.29 2.12 -6.67
C VAL A 35 -2.24 0.69 -7.22
N ASP A 36 -3.36 0.00 -7.19
CA ASP A 36 -3.45 -1.39 -7.64
C ASP A 36 -3.14 -1.52 -9.14
N THR A 37 -3.65 -0.60 -9.96
CA THR A 37 -3.35 -0.55 -11.38
C THR A 37 -1.87 -0.27 -11.63
N PHE A 38 -1.29 0.67 -10.91
CA PHE A 38 0.13 0.98 -11.02
C PHE A 38 0.99 -0.22 -10.59
N LEU A 39 0.58 -0.91 -9.53
CA LEU A 39 1.27 -2.11 -9.04
C LEU A 39 1.31 -3.19 -10.13
N ASP A 40 0.19 -3.43 -10.82
CA ASP A 40 0.15 -4.40 -11.91
C ASP A 40 1.09 -4.01 -13.06
N ALA A 41 1.14 -2.73 -13.41
CA ALA A 41 2.05 -2.24 -14.45
C ALA A 41 3.51 -2.41 -14.03
N MET A 42 3.83 -2.07 -12.79
CA MET A 42 5.18 -2.21 -12.24
C MET A 42 5.63 -3.67 -12.21
N MET A 43 4.76 -4.58 -11.80
CA MET A 43 5.07 -6.01 -11.76
C MET A 43 5.21 -6.62 -13.15
N SER A 44 4.65 -5.98 -14.18
CA SER A 44 4.75 -6.41 -15.57
C SER A 44 5.97 -5.83 -16.30
N ASP A 45 6.68 -4.92 -15.66
CA ASP A 45 7.91 -4.33 -16.23
C ASP A 45 9.03 -5.36 -16.23
N ARG A 46 9.53 -5.68 -17.43
CA ARG A 46 10.63 -6.67 -17.58
C ARG A 46 11.94 -6.17 -16.98
N ASP A 47 12.11 -4.86 -16.88
CA ASP A 47 13.33 -4.22 -16.35
C ASP A 47 13.20 -3.91 -14.86
N PHE A 48 12.14 -4.36 -14.21
CA PHE A 48 11.92 -4.15 -12.78
C PHE A 48 13.12 -4.66 -11.97
N LYS A 49 13.64 -3.80 -11.11
CA LYS A 49 14.76 -4.16 -10.22
C LYS A 49 14.38 -4.06 -8.75
N SER A 50 13.73 -2.98 -8.36
CA SER A 50 13.37 -2.77 -6.96
C SER A 50 12.28 -1.73 -6.82
N VAL A 51 11.64 -1.72 -5.65
CA VAL A 51 10.68 -0.69 -5.29
C VAL A 51 10.92 -0.28 -3.83
N VAL A 52 10.84 1.02 -3.60
CA VAL A 52 10.85 1.61 -2.26
C VAL A 52 9.51 2.30 -2.05
N VAL A 53 8.87 1.99 -0.93
CA VAL A 53 7.63 2.64 -0.50
C VAL A 53 7.99 3.66 0.58
N ASP A 54 7.67 4.92 0.34
CA ASP A 54 7.99 6.00 1.27
C ASP A 54 6.72 6.52 1.93
N LEU A 55 6.58 6.26 3.22
CA LEU A 55 5.48 6.73 4.06
C LEU A 55 5.91 7.89 4.98
N SER A 56 7.05 8.51 4.72
CA SER A 56 7.58 9.56 5.61
C SER A 56 6.65 10.77 5.71
N ARG A 57 5.81 11.00 4.72
CA ARG A 57 4.83 12.11 4.74
C ARG A 57 3.39 11.61 4.85
N THR A 58 3.20 10.37 5.24
CA THR A 58 1.87 9.79 5.48
C THR A 58 1.41 10.19 6.88
N THR A 59 0.20 10.74 6.97
CA THR A 59 -0.41 11.13 8.24
C THR A 59 -1.44 10.12 8.75
N GLY A 60 -1.99 9.33 7.85
CA GLY A 60 -2.93 8.26 8.17
C GLY A 60 -2.98 7.27 7.02
N ILE A 61 -3.35 6.04 7.32
CA ILE A 61 -3.49 5.00 6.30
C ILE A 61 -4.54 3.98 6.76
N ASP A 62 -5.50 3.68 5.91
CA ASP A 62 -6.53 2.71 6.25
C ASP A 62 -6.08 1.27 5.97
N SER A 63 -6.86 0.31 6.48
CA SER A 63 -6.49 -1.10 6.38
C SER A 63 -6.55 -1.63 4.95
N THR A 64 -7.41 -1.09 4.10
CA THR A 64 -7.44 -1.49 2.69
C THR A 64 -6.13 -1.09 1.99
N SER A 65 -5.69 0.14 2.21
CA SER A 65 -4.41 0.63 1.67
C SER A 65 -3.23 -0.19 2.18
N LEU A 66 -3.24 -0.53 3.47
CA LEU A 66 -2.21 -1.42 4.05
C LEU A 66 -2.20 -2.78 3.37
N GLY A 67 -3.38 -3.35 3.13
CA GLY A 67 -3.48 -4.64 2.43
C GLY A 67 -2.90 -4.60 1.03
N ILE A 68 -3.08 -3.50 0.31
CA ILE A 68 -2.49 -3.34 -1.03
C ILE A 68 -0.97 -3.20 -0.95
N LEU A 69 -0.44 -2.50 0.05
CA LEU A 69 1.01 -2.45 0.26
C LEU A 69 1.58 -3.84 0.57
N ALA A 70 0.89 -4.62 1.40
CA ALA A 70 1.30 -5.99 1.68
C ALA A 70 1.28 -6.84 0.41
N LYS A 71 0.27 -6.67 -0.44
CA LYS A 71 0.18 -7.34 -1.74
C LYS A 71 1.39 -7.02 -2.62
N LEU A 72 1.80 -5.74 -2.66
CA LEU A 72 2.98 -5.31 -3.40
C LEU A 72 4.22 -6.09 -2.95
N SER A 73 4.43 -6.16 -1.65
CA SER A 73 5.59 -6.87 -1.10
C SER A 73 5.55 -8.36 -1.41
N ILE A 74 4.41 -9.00 -1.20
CA ILE A 74 4.25 -10.44 -1.44
C ILE A 74 4.52 -10.76 -2.90
N ARG A 75 3.97 -9.97 -3.82
CA ARG A 75 4.19 -10.16 -5.26
C ARG A 75 5.65 -9.95 -5.65
N ALA A 76 6.31 -8.93 -5.07
CA ALA A 76 7.72 -8.68 -5.34
C ALA A 76 8.59 -9.85 -4.86
N GLN A 77 8.29 -10.42 -3.70
CA GLN A 77 9.00 -11.57 -3.19
C GLN A 77 8.80 -12.81 -4.05
N GLU A 78 7.56 -13.09 -4.43
CA GLU A 78 7.23 -14.27 -5.23
C GLU A 78 7.84 -14.18 -6.63
N ARG A 79 7.81 -13.00 -7.24
CA ARG A 79 8.19 -12.85 -8.64
C ARG A 79 9.68 -12.54 -8.83
N PHE A 80 10.28 -11.77 -7.92
CA PHE A 80 11.63 -11.25 -8.07
C PHE A 80 12.57 -11.66 -6.94
N GLY A 81 12.03 -12.27 -5.88
CA GLY A 81 12.84 -12.82 -4.80
C GLY A 81 13.47 -11.80 -3.86
N PHE A 82 12.92 -10.57 -3.77
CA PHE A 82 13.45 -9.59 -2.83
C PHE A 82 12.36 -9.00 -1.93
N VAL A 83 12.78 -8.51 -0.76
CA VAL A 83 11.90 -7.85 0.20
C VAL A 83 12.03 -6.33 0.02
N PRO A 84 10.94 -5.64 -0.33
CA PRO A 84 11.00 -4.19 -0.53
C PRO A 84 11.30 -3.42 0.74
N THR A 85 11.85 -2.22 0.57
CA THR A 85 12.05 -1.28 1.68
C THR A 85 10.84 -0.37 1.83
N LEU A 86 10.46 -0.15 3.08
CA LEU A 86 9.38 0.78 3.43
C LEU A 86 9.93 1.79 4.43
N VAL A 87 9.84 3.07 4.07
CA VAL A 87 10.32 4.16 4.92
C VAL A 87 9.15 4.70 5.74
N SER A 88 9.30 4.73 7.05
CA SER A 88 8.27 5.25 7.96
C SER A 88 8.96 6.04 9.07
N THR A 89 8.74 7.35 9.12
CA THR A 89 9.34 8.24 10.10
C THR A 89 8.36 8.76 11.14
N ASN A 90 7.06 8.57 10.92
CA ASN A 90 6.02 8.93 11.88
C ASN A 90 5.81 7.75 12.84
N PRO A 91 6.05 7.93 14.15
CA PRO A 91 5.93 6.83 15.11
C PRO A 91 4.54 6.17 15.13
N ASP A 92 3.48 6.93 14.87
CA ASP A 92 2.12 6.39 14.86
C ASP A 92 1.92 5.45 13.67
N ILE A 93 2.43 5.83 12.50
CA ILE A 93 2.37 4.98 11.31
C ILE A 93 3.25 3.75 11.51
N THR A 94 4.46 3.93 12.02
CA THR A 94 5.36 2.80 12.30
C THR A 94 4.72 1.78 13.23
N ARG A 95 4.03 2.24 14.27
CA ARG A 95 3.33 1.37 15.21
C ARG A 95 2.23 0.56 14.51
N VAL A 96 1.44 1.19 13.66
CA VAL A 96 0.39 0.49 12.89
C VAL A 96 1.02 -0.58 12.00
N LEU A 97 2.10 -0.25 11.30
CA LEU A 97 2.80 -1.20 10.43
C LEU A 97 3.28 -2.42 11.21
N LYS A 98 3.92 -2.20 12.34
CA LYS A 98 4.43 -3.30 13.18
C LYS A 98 3.31 -4.14 13.75
N THR A 99 2.22 -3.51 14.20
CA THR A 99 1.05 -4.21 14.71
C THR A 99 0.43 -5.11 13.64
N MET A 100 0.46 -4.69 12.38
CA MET A 100 -0.09 -5.46 11.26
C MET A 100 0.86 -6.54 10.73
N GLY A 101 2.04 -6.67 11.29
CA GLY A 101 3.00 -7.69 10.86
C GLY A 101 3.85 -7.30 9.65
N PHE A 102 3.97 -6.02 9.36
CA PHE A 102 4.71 -5.54 8.18
C PHE A 102 6.21 -5.77 8.26
N GLU A 103 6.75 -6.01 9.44
CA GLU A 103 8.17 -6.39 9.58
C GLU A 103 8.48 -7.71 8.90
N ASP A 104 7.47 -8.56 8.69
CA ASP A 104 7.63 -9.84 8.03
C ASP A 104 7.68 -9.73 6.50
N VAL A 105 7.19 -8.62 5.94
CA VAL A 105 7.08 -8.46 4.48
C VAL A 105 7.82 -7.24 3.93
N PHE A 106 8.32 -6.35 4.79
CA PHE A 106 9.10 -5.17 4.38
C PHE A 106 10.32 -5.01 5.26
N HIS A 107 11.36 -4.42 4.69
CA HIS A 107 12.44 -3.83 5.48
C HIS A 107 11.99 -2.42 5.87
N ILE A 108 11.61 -2.24 7.13
CA ILE A 108 11.13 -0.95 7.63
C ILE A 108 12.32 -0.11 8.05
N VAL A 109 12.46 1.07 7.44
CA VAL A 109 13.52 2.04 7.71
C VAL A 109 12.87 3.27 8.34
N GLU A 110 13.37 3.69 9.49
CA GLU A 110 12.80 4.81 10.24
C GLU A 110 13.53 6.14 10.02
N ALA A 111 14.45 6.18 9.07
CA ALA A 111 15.16 7.40 8.70
C ALA A 111 14.65 7.90 7.34
N PRO A 112 14.51 9.24 7.16
CA PRO A 112 14.02 9.76 5.89
C PRO A 112 15.02 9.51 4.77
N LEU A 113 14.49 9.27 3.57
CA LEU A 113 15.30 9.17 2.35
C LEU A 113 15.31 10.53 1.65
N GLU A 114 16.47 10.89 1.14
CA GLU A 114 16.59 12.07 0.28
C GLU A 114 16.27 11.65 -1.15
N HIS A 115 15.33 12.35 -1.78
CA HIS A 115 14.91 12.08 -3.14
C HIS A 115 15.18 13.28 -4.03
N LYS A 116 15.88 13.03 -5.13
CA LYS A 116 16.13 14.04 -6.16
C LYS A 116 15.34 13.76 -7.44
N GLU A 117 14.54 12.70 -7.44
CA GLU A 117 13.77 12.28 -8.59
C GLU A 117 12.60 13.21 -8.85
N GLN A 118 12.22 13.32 -10.11
CA GLN A 118 10.99 13.98 -10.49
C GLN A 118 9.82 13.02 -10.32
N PHE A 119 8.85 13.42 -9.52
CA PHE A 119 7.68 12.62 -9.23
C PHE A 119 6.52 12.97 -10.15
N GLY A 120 5.82 11.93 -10.62
CA GLY A 120 4.49 12.07 -11.21
C GLY A 120 3.44 11.70 -10.17
N GLU A 121 2.25 12.29 -10.26
CA GLU A 121 1.16 11.96 -9.36
C GLU A 121 0.27 10.89 -9.97
N LEU A 122 -0.05 9.85 -9.18
CA LEU A 122 -1.08 8.90 -9.55
C LEU A 122 -2.42 9.50 -9.18
N LYS A 123 -3.23 9.80 -10.19
CA LYS A 123 -4.54 10.38 -9.94
C LYS A 123 -5.54 9.28 -9.61
N ALA A 124 -6.36 9.51 -8.59
CA ALA A 124 -7.47 8.64 -8.27
C ALA A 124 -8.44 8.61 -9.45
N PHE A 125 -9.05 7.45 -9.68
CA PHE A 125 -10.13 7.32 -10.65
C PHE A 125 -11.25 6.51 -10.03
N ASP A 126 -12.46 6.73 -10.52
CA ASP A 126 -13.64 6.04 -10.02
C ASP A 126 -13.65 4.59 -10.47
N CYS A 127 -14.12 3.72 -9.59
CA CYS A 127 -14.40 2.34 -9.91
C CYS A 127 -15.81 2.00 -9.42
N SER A 128 -16.36 0.89 -9.91
CA SER A 128 -17.68 0.45 -9.48
C SER A 128 -17.68 0.05 -7.99
N GLU A 129 -18.88 0.04 -7.40
CA GLU A 129 -19.01 -0.46 -6.02
C GLU A 129 -18.56 -1.91 -5.89
N GLU A 130 -18.82 -2.70 -6.92
CA GLU A 130 -18.37 -4.10 -6.96
C GLU A 130 -16.84 -4.21 -6.96
N ASP A 131 -16.18 -3.42 -7.80
CA ASP A 131 -14.71 -3.40 -7.85
C ASP A 131 -14.12 -2.93 -6.54
N MET A 132 -14.71 -1.89 -5.92
CA MET A 132 -14.27 -1.39 -4.63
C MET A 132 -14.40 -2.46 -3.55
N ARG A 133 -15.56 -3.12 -3.49
CA ARG A 133 -15.79 -4.18 -2.52
C ARG A 133 -14.78 -5.31 -2.70
N GLN A 134 -14.51 -5.70 -3.94
CA GLN A 134 -13.55 -6.76 -4.23
C GLN A 134 -12.14 -6.38 -3.78
N ARG A 135 -11.73 -5.11 -4.00
CA ARG A 135 -10.43 -4.63 -3.52
C ARG A 135 -10.32 -4.63 -2.01
N VAL A 136 -11.38 -4.17 -1.33
CA VAL A 136 -11.43 -4.18 0.14
C VAL A 136 -11.32 -5.61 0.66
N LEU A 137 -12.07 -6.52 0.05
CA LEU A 137 -12.07 -7.92 0.43
C LEU A 137 -10.68 -8.56 0.24
N ASP A 138 -10.10 -8.40 -0.94
CA ASP A 138 -8.78 -8.97 -1.24
C ASP A 138 -7.70 -8.40 -0.34
N ALA A 139 -7.72 -7.09 -0.09
CA ALA A 139 -6.75 -6.44 0.79
C ALA A 139 -6.79 -7.00 2.21
N HIS A 140 -8.00 -7.22 2.74
CA HIS A 140 -8.15 -7.77 4.10
C HIS A 140 -7.80 -9.24 4.17
N ARG A 141 -8.08 -10.01 3.13
CA ARG A 141 -7.61 -11.40 3.05
C ARG A 141 -6.10 -11.49 3.09
N ILE A 142 -5.43 -10.57 2.41
CA ILE A 142 -3.97 -10.49 2.42
C ILE A 142 -3.45 -10.18 3.82
N LEU A 143 -4.03 -9.17 4.49
CA LEU A 143 -3.64 -8.85 5.87
C LEU A 143 -3.86 -10.04 6.80
N MET A 144 -4.96 -10.77 6.63
CA MET A 144 -5.24 -11.98 7.42
C MET A 144 -4.19 -13.07 7.20
N SER A 145 -3.57 -13.11 6.03
CA SER A 145 -2.54 -14.11 5.73
C SER A 145 -1.21 -13.83 6.43
N LEU A 146 -1.02 -12.62 6.96
CA LEU A 146 0.26 -12.23 7.58
C LEU A 146 0.46 -12.82 8.97
N ASN A 147 -0.60 -12.87 9.79
CA ASN A 147 -0.51 -13.41 11.13
C ASN A 147 -1.91 -13.67 11.72
N GLU A 148 -1.94 -14.40 12.85
CA GLU A 148 -3.18 -14.78 13.53
C GLU A 148 -3.93 -13.58 14.09
N SER A 149 -3.23 -12.58 14.61
CA SER A 149 -3.85 -11.36 15.15
C SER A 149 -4.65 -10.63 14.08
N ASN A 150 -4.12 -10.52 12.85
CA ASN A 150 -4.83 -9.94 11.73
C ASN A 150 -6.04 -10.79 11.33
N ARG A 151 -5.89 -12.12 11.37
CA ARG A 151 -6.99 -13.03 11.06
C ARG A 151 -8.16 -12.80 11.99
N GLU A 152 -7.92 -12.73 13.29
CA GLU A 152 -8.96 -12.47 14.28
C GLU A 152 -9.58 -11.09 14.10
N ARG A 153 -8.74 -10.08 13.81
CA ARG A 153 -9.18 -8.69 13.67
C ARG A 153 -10.12 -8.49 12.49
N PHE A 154 -9.84 -9.12 11.35
CA PHE A 154 -10.55 -8.87 10.10
C PHE A 154 -11.52 -9.97 9.69
N HIS A 155 -11.61 -11.05 10.45
CA HIS A 155 -12.46 -12.20 10.12
C HIS A 155 -13.92 -11.81 9.88
N ASP A 156 -14.50 -11.07 10.81
CA ASP A 156 -15.91 -10.69 10.72
C ASP A 156 -16.18 -9.75 9.56
N LEU A 157 -15.26 -8.80 9.32
CA LEU A 157 -15.36 -7.91 8.17
C LEU A 157 -15.35 -8.69 6.86
N VAL A 158 -14.43 -9.64 6.72
CA VAL A 158 -14.32 -10.46 5.50
C VAL A 158 -15.57 -11.30 5.30
N GLU A 159 -16.09 -11.94 6.36
CA GLU A 159 -17.34 -12.69 6.26
C GLU A 159 -18.52 -11.82 5.83
N THR A 160 -18.60 -10.60 6.37
CA THR A 160 -19.66 -9.65 6.00
C THR A 160 -19.57 -9.25 4.54
N LEU A 161 -18.35 -8.95 4.05
CA LEU A 161 -18.14 -8.58 2.66
C LEU A 161 -18.43 -9.76 1.71
N GLU A 162 -18.05 -10.96 2.08
CA GLU A 162 -18.33 -12.15 1.28
C GLU A 162 -19.85 -12.42 1.19
N ALA A 163 -20.56 -12.25 2.29
CA ALA A 163 -22.01 -12.44 2.30
C ALA A 163 -22.74 -11.39 1.44
N ALA A 164 -22.25 -10.15 1.42
CA ALA A 164 -22.83 -9.09 0.60
C ALA A 164 -22.60 -9.30 -0.91
N ALA A 165 -21.66 -10.17 -1.29
CA ALA A 165 -21.35 -10.48 -2.68
C ALA A 165 -22.28 -11.54 -3.28
N ARG A 166 -23.12 -12.19 -2.46
CA ARG A 166 -24.02 -13.27 -2.89
C ARG A 166 -25.36 -12.75 -3.38
#